data_6b51b67c89fb1efcec9d6564847df349
#
_entry.id   6b51b67c89fb1efcec9d6564847df349
#
_cell.length_a   1.000
_cell.length_b   1.000
_cell.length_c   1.000
_cell.angle_alpha   90.00
_cell.angle_beta   90.00
_cell.angle_gamma   90.00
#
_symmetry.space_group_name_H-M   'P 1'
#
loop_
_entity.id
_entity.type
_entity.pdbx_description
1 polymer ?
#
loop_
_entity_poly.entity_id
_entity_poly.type
_entity_poly.pdbx_seq_one_letter_code
_entity_poly.pdbx_strand_id
1 'polypeptide(L)'
;MQRLNIAGLCLKVFLVVLVGGLFTSGCQSTPKIDWESRVGQWTYDDVVKDMGPADKVETLSDGAKVAEWLVQKGTTVPRYEVIGYQDNYSYPYYPYSSQLGRTRYYEGYRADIHFPDRSIRMIFQPDGALESVKYFNEN
;
A
#
# COMPACT_ATOMS: atom_id res chain seq x y z
N MET A 1 60.16 -9.05 14.58
CA MET A 1 59.15 -9.64 13.66
C MET A 1 57.84 -9.82 14.41
N GLN A 2 56.85 -8.90 14.18
CA GLN A 2 55.53 -9.03 14.80
C GLN A 2 54.76 -10.09 14.05
N ARG A 3 54.45 -11.18 14.73
CA ARG A 3 53.52 -12.20 14.18
C ARG A 3 52.12 -11.58 14.12
N LEU A 4 51.67 -11.29 12.92
CA LEU A 4 50.33 -10.81 12.67
C LEU A 4 49.35 -11.91 13.16
N ASN A 5 48.51 -11.54 14.10
CA ASN A 5 47.59 -12.48 14.74
C ASN A 5 46.38 -12.71 13.82
N ILE A 6 46.58 -13.54 12.78
CA ILE A 6 45.61 -13.83 11.70
C ILE A 6 44.30 -14.35 12.26
N ALA A 7 44.33 -15.09 13.38
CA ALA A 7 43.14 -15.61 14.02
C ALA A 7 42.22 -14.45 14.55
N GLY A 8 42.83 -13.41 15.11
CA GLY A 8 42.06 -12.23 15.61
C GLY A 8 41.47 -11.38 14.48
N LEU A 9 42.15 -11.34 13.33
CA LEU A 9 41.65 -10.63 12.14
C LEU A 9 40.44 -11.36 11.52
N CYS A 10 40.54 -12.69 11.35
CA CYS A 10 39.46 -13.51 10.83
C CYS A 10 38.18 -13.43 11.72
N LEU A 11 38.36 -13.45 13.04
CA LEU A 11 37.24 -13.33 13.97
C LEU A 11 36.52 -11.98 13.86
N LYS A 12 37.27 -10.87 13.72
CA LYS A 12 36.68 -9.52 13.55
C LYS A 12 35.93 -9.38 12.22
N VAL A 13 36.50 -9.91 11.13
CA VAL A 13 35.84 -9.90 9.81
C VAL A 13 34.56 -10.73 9.84
N PHE A 14 34.58 -11.89 10.47
CA PHE A 14 33.41 -12.74 10.60
C PHE A 14 32.28 -12.07 11.38
N LEU A 15 32.64 -11.34 12.45
CA LEU A 15 31.68 -10.62 13.29
C LEU A 15 31.04 -9.44 12.55
N VAL A 16 31.80 -8.72 11.71
CA VAL A 16 31.27 -7.61 10.87
C VAL A 16 30.33 -8.13 9.79
N VAL A 17 30.62 -9.26 9.18
CA VAL A 17 29.73 -9.89 8.17
C VAL A 17 28.44 -10.39 8.81
N LEU A 18 28.51 -10.92 10.02
CA LEU A 18 27.35 -11.44 10.76
C LEU A 18 26.41 -10.31 11.19
N VAL A 19 26.95 -9.16 11.62
CA VAL A 19 26.17 -7.97 11.98
C VAL A 19 25.58 -7.28 10.73
N GLY A 20 26.36 -7.22 9.61
CA GLY A 20 25.89 -6.63 8.35
C GLY A 20 24.73 -7.40 7.71
N GLY A 21 24.66 -8.72 7.92
CA GLY A 21 23.61 -9.58 7.36
C GLY A 21 22.22 -9.40 8.02
N LEU A 22 22.14 -8.80 9.20
CA LEU A 22 20.87 -8.64 9.95
C LEU A 22 20.03 -7.45 9.49
N PHE A 23 20.55 -6.55 8.65
CA PHE A 23 19.84 -5.34 8.21
C PHE A 23 19.15 -5.47 6.83
N THR A 24 19.13 -6.63 6.20
CA THR A 24 18.35 -6.85 4.99
C THR A 24 16.89 -7.16 5.32
N SER A 25 16.23 -6.27 6.07
CA SER A 25 14.78 -6.28 6.20
C SER A 25 14.19 -5.78 4.89
N GLY A 26 14.09 -6.66 3.89
CA GLY A 26 13.35 -6.37 2.67
C GLY A 26 11.90 -6.05 3.03
N CYS A 27 11.33 -5.00 2.45
CA CYS A 27 9.90 -4.76 2.47
C CYS A 27 9.22 -6.00 1.87
N GLN A 28 8.69 -6.87 2.72
CA GLN A 28 7.83 -7.95 2.26
C GLN A 28 6.51 -7.30 1.86
N SER A 29 6.25 -7.22 0.56
CA SER A 29 4.90 -6.99 0.06
C SER A 29 4.02 -8.10 0.60
N THR A 30 2.95 -7.75 1.30
CA THR A 30 1.94 -8.72 1.75
C THR A 30 1.49 -9.56 0.54
N PRO A 31 1.62 -10.88 0.59
CA PRO A 31 1.21 -11.72 -0.53
C PRO A 31 -0.28 -11.47 -0.79
N LYS A 32 -0.61 -11.19 -2.05
CA LYS A 32 -1.99 -11.05 -2.48
C LYS A 32 -2.69 -12.39 -2.26
N ILE A 33 -3.69 -12.42 -1.42
CA ILE A 33 -4.46 -13.62 -1.14
C ILE A 33 -5.22 -14.01 -2.40
N ASP A 34 -5.00 -15.22 -2.87
CA ASP A 34 -5.77 -15.82 -3.97
C ASP A 34 -7.02 -16.50 -3.39
N TRP A 35 -8.12 -15.75 -3.37
CA TRP A 35 -9.40 -16.24 -2.87
C TRP A 35 -10.06 -17.25 -3.81
N GLU A 36 -9.78 -17.17 -5.11
CA GLU A 36 -10.37 -18.09 -6.09
C GLU A 36 -9.93 -19.53 -5.83
N SER A 37 -8.69 -19.73 -5.43
CA SER A 37 -8.17 -21.06 -5.07
C SER A 37 -8.80 -21.65 -3.80
N ARG A 38 -9.44 -20.83 -2.98
CA ARG A 38 -10.05 -21.22 -1.71
C ARG A 38 -11.53 -21.55 -1.82
N VAL A 39 -12.15 -21.24 -2.96
CA VAL A 39 -13.55 -21.59 -3.24
C VAL A 39 -13.75 -23.10 -3.14
N GLY A 40 -14.79 -23.53 -2.44
CA GLY A 40 -15.10 -24.93 -2.18
C GLY A 40 -14.25 -25.62 -1.10
N GLN A 41 -13.24 -24.94 -0.57
CA GLN A 41 -12.34 -25.50 0.45
C GLN A 41 -12.46 -24.80 1.82
N TRP A 42 -12.67 -23.48 1.80
CA TRP A 42 -12.76 -22.67 3.00
C TRP A 42 -14.19 -22.52 3.47
N THR A 43 -14.34 -22.46 4.78
CA THR A 43 -15.62 -22.17 5.43
C THR A 43 -15.69 -20.71 5.87
N TYR A 44 -16.91 -20.26 6.22
CA TYR A 44 -17.10 -18.93 6.83
C TYR A 44 -16.19 -18.70 8.05
N ASP A 45 -16.07 -19.72 8.90
CA ASP A 45 -15.26 -19.63 10.12
C ASP A 45 -13.76 -19.49 9.81
N ASP A 46 -13.28 -20.10 8.73
CA ASP A 46 -11.89 -19.99 8.31
C ASP A 46 -11.59 -18.58 7.78
N VAL A 47 -12.53 -18.00 7.02
CA VAL A 47 -12.40 -16.61 6.56
C VAL A 47 -12.42 -15.64 7.75
N VAL A 48 -13.32 -15.83 8.71
CA VAL A 48 -13.40 -14.98 9.91
C VAL A 48 -12.11 -15.08 10.76
N LYS A 49 -11.49 -16.25 10.83
CA LYS A 49 -10.19 -16.40 11.53
C LYS A 49 -9.07 -15.63 10.83
N ASP A 50 -9.08 -15.58 9.51
CA ASP A 50 -8.03 -14.94 8.70
C ASP A 50 -8.22 -13.42 8.58
N MET A 51 -9.46 -12.97 8.30
CA MET A 51 -9.79 -11.56 8.04
C MET A 51 -10.41 -10.83 9.22
N GLY A 52 -10.85 -11.54 10.25
CA GLY A 52 -11.68 -11.00 11.32
C GLY A 52 -13.17 -11.04 10.99
N PRO A 53 -14.03 -10.52 11.90
CA PRO A 53 -15.47 -10.50 11.69
C PRO A 53 -15.85 -9.67 10.46
N ALA A 54 -16.87 -10.11 9.72
CA ALA A 54 -17.38 -9.37 8.59
C ALA A 54 -18.07 -8.08 9.03
N ASP A 55 -17.97 -7.03 8.20
CA ASP A 55 -18.64 -5.74 8.44
C ASP A 55 -20.14 -5.85 8.26
N LYS A 56 -20.57 -6.66 7.28
CA LYS A 56 -22.00 -6.93 7.01
C LYS A 56 -22.17 -8.42 6.79
N VAL A 57 -23.25 -8.98 7.35
CA VAL A 57 -23.63 -10.39 7.16
C VAL A 57 -25.12 -10.48 6.97
N GLU A 58 -25.53 -11.20 5.92
CA GLU A 58 -26.92 -11.49 5.62
C GLU A 58 -27.08 -12.99 5.37
N THR A 59 -28.20 -13.53 5.81
CA THR A 59 -28.58 -14.92 5.51
C THR A 59 -29.75 -14.89 4.52
N LEU A 60 -29.57 -15.56 3.40
CA LEU A 60 -30.59 -15.67 2.36
C LEU A 60 -31.66 -16.68 2.74
N SER A 61 -32.79 -16.67 2.02
CA SER A 61 -33.92 -17.55 2.27
C SER A 61 -33.64 -19.04 2.03
N ASP A 62 -32.63 -19.35 1.24
CA ASP A 62 -32.13 -20.70 0.96
C ASP A 62 -31.10 -21.20 2.02
N GLY A 63 -30.79 -20.36 3.01
CA GLY A 63 -29.81 -20.65 4.05
C GLY A 63 -28.36 -20.30 3.69
N ALA A 64 -28.11 -19.82 2.47
CA ALA A 64 -26.79 -19.30 2.09
C ALA A 64 -26.48 -18.02 2.87
N LYS A 65 -25.21 -17.80 3.17
CA LYS A 65 -24.73 -16.63 3.90
C LYS A 65 -23.92 -15.71 2.98
N VAL A 66 -24.28 -14.44 2.94
CA VAL A 66 -23.51 -13.39 2.26
C VAL A 66 -22.80 -12.56 3.30
N ALA A 67 -21.49 -12.40 3.16
CA ALA A 67 -20.69 -11.60 4.08
C ALA A 67 -19.80 -10.63 3.30
N GLU A 68 -19.63 -9.43 3.85
CA GLU A 68 -18.82 -8.36 3.26
C GLU A 68 -17.77 -7.89 4.25
N TRP A 69 -16.55 -7.67 3.72
CA TRP A 69 -15.44 -7.08 4.44
C TRP A 69 -14.94 -5.84 3.71
N LEU A 70 -14.71 -4.77 4.43
CA LEU A 70 -14.06 -3.58 3.92
C LEU A 70 -12.54 -3.83 3.86
N VAL A 71 -12.02 -4.03 2.65
CA VAL A 71 -10.57 -4.31 2.44
C VAL A 71 -9.74 -3.05 2.48
N GLN A 72 -10.29 -1.96 1.95
CA GLN A 72 -9.61 -0.67 1.90
C GLN A 72 -10.64 0.44 2.03
N LYS A 73 -10.47 1.28 3.04
CA LYS A 73 -11.28 2.48 3.19
C LYS A 73 -10.88 3.50 2.14
N GLY A 74 -11.87 4.05 1.46
CA GLY A 74 -11.69 5.13 0.51
C GLY A 74 -11.13 6.40 1.17
N THR A 75 -10.54 7.23 0.36
CA THR A 75 -9.99 8.50 0.80
C THR A 75 -10.17 9.56 -0.26
N THR A 76 -10.22 10.80 0.17
CA THR A 76 -10.24 11.96 -0.72
C THR A 76 -8.92 12.69 -0.59
N VAL A 77 -8.24 12.89 -1.70
CA VAL A 77 -6.95 13.57 -1.76
C VAL A 77 -7.10 14.84 -2.59
N PRO A 78 -6.76 16.01 -2.05
CA PRO A 78 -6.77 17.25 -2.82
C PRO A 78 -5.72 17.18 -3.94
N ARG A 79 -6.15 17.51 -5.15
CA ARG A 79 -5.25 17.59 -6.29
C ARG A 79 -4.84 19.04 -6.53
N TYR A 80 -3.54 19.25 -6.49
CA TYR A 80 -2.93 20.52 -6.85
C TYR A 80 -2.22 20.38 -8.19
N GLU A 81 -2.46 21.32 -9.08
CA GLU A 81 -1.72 21.41 -10.35
C GLU A 81 -1.03 22.77 -10.44
N VAL A 82 0.12 22.78 -11.09
CA VAL A 82 0.81 24.02 -11.45
C VAL A 82 -0.02 24.71 -12.53
N ILE A 83 -0.69 25.80 -12.16
CA ILE A 83 -1.57 26.53 -13.07
C ILE A 83 -0.88 27.72 -13.74
N GLY A 84 0.34 28.07 -13.35
CA GLY A 84 1.09 29.16 -13.97
C GLY A 84 2.53 29.24 -13.51
N TYR A 85 3.30 29.89 -14.37
CA TYR A 85 4.68 30.27 -14.09
C TYR A 85 4.73 31.79 -14.09
N GLN A 86 5.24 32.40 -13.05
CA GLN A 86 5.59 33.80 -13.09
C GLN A 86 7.10 33.91 -13.26
N ASP A 87 7.50 34.23 -14.49
CA ASP A 87 8.85 34.67 -14.73
C ASP A 87 8.98 36.11 -14.24
N ASN A 88 9.72 36.31 -13.18
CA ASN A 88 10.11 37.64 -12.77
C ASN A 88 11.16 38.15 -13.77
N TYR A 89 10.69 38.64 -14.93
CA TYR A 89 11.52 39.49 -15.77
C TYR A 89 11.73 40.81 -15.05
N SER A 90 12.81 40.88 -14.34
CA SER A 90 13.25 42.07 -13.65
C SER A 90 14.08 42.92 -14.60
N TYR A 91 13.53 44.08 -14.94
CA TYR A 91 14.18 45.32 -15.33
C TYR A 91 15.32 45.31 -16.38
N PRO A 92 15.15 46.03 -17.48
CA PRO A 92 16.11 46.09 -18.57
C PRO A 92 17.35 46.96 -18.30
N TYR A 93 17.68 47.27 -17.05
CA TYR A 93 18.71 48.29 -16.80
C TYR A 93 19.97 47.87 -16.00
N TYR A 94 20.23 46.60 -15.77
CA TYR A 94 21.50 46.16 -15.16
C TYR A 94 22.16 45.03 -15.99
N PRO A 95 23.27 45.38 -16.71
CA PRO A 95 23.95 44.40 -17.59
C PRO A 95 24.83 43.39 -16.81
N TYR A 96 24.80 43.34 -15.50
CA TYR A 96 25.68 42.47 -14.72
C TYR A 96 25.05 41.78 -13.51
N SER A 97 23.77 41.54 -13.50
CA SER A 97 23.22 40.64 -12.51
C SER A 97 22.86 39.28 -13.14
N SER A 98 23.69 38.29 -12.85
CA SER A 98 23.33 36.88 -13.04
C SER A 98 22.19 36.55 -12.08
N GLN A 99 21.00 37.12 -12.32
CA GLN A 99 19.81 36.73 -11.62
C GLN A 99 19.35 35.44 -12.28
N LEU A 100 19.70 34.33 -11.67
CA LEU A 100 18.97 33.10 -11.79
C LEU A 100 17.51 33.43 -11.52
N GLY A 101 16.71 33.55 -12.59
CA GLY A 101 15.30 33.84 -12.53
C GLY A 101 14.66 32.81 -11.60
N ARG A 102 14.20 33.24 -10.44
CA ARG A 102 13.42 32.36 -9.56
C ARG A 102 12.04 32.23 -10.20
N THR A 103 11.86 31.17 -10.95
CA THR A 103 10.54 30.77 -11.44
C THR A 103 9.68 30.45 -10.23
N ARG A 104 8.65 31.21 -9.98
CA ARG A 104 7.65 30.90 -8.96
C ARG A 104 6.58 30.05 -9.60
N TYR A 105 6.39 28.88 -9.06
CA TYR A 105 5.28 28.00 -9.41
C TYR A 105 4.08 28.37 -8.59
N TYR A 106 2.95 28.59 -9.23
CA TYR A 106 1.66 28.73 -8.54
C TYR A 106 0.91 27.42 -8.65
N GLU A 107 0.71 26.78 -7.51
CA GLU A 107 -0.15 25.62 -7.42
C GLU A 107 -1.58 26.09 -7.22
N GLY A 108 -2.48 25.66 -8.08
CA GLY A 108 -3.91 25.88 -7.95
C GLY A 108 -4.62 24.60 -7.55
N TYR A 109 -5.55 24.71 -6.63
CA TYR A 109 -6.48 23.64 -6.33
C TYR A 109 -7.37 23.40 -7.55
N ARG A 110 -7.44 22.13 -8.02
CA ARG A 110 -8.22 21.80 -9.20
C ARG A 110 -9.47 21.01 -8.87
N ALA A 111 -9.33 19.91 -8.17
CA ALA A 111 -10.43 19.08 -7.71
C ALA A 111 -9.89 18.01 -6.75
N ASP A 112 -10.75 17.54 -5.88
CA ASP A 112 -10.42 16.37 -5.08
C ASP A 112 -10.47 15.10 -5.93
N ILE A 113 -9.51 14.22 -5.70
CA ILE A 113 -9.55 12.86 -6.25
C ILE A 113 -10.15 11.98 -5.16
N HIS A 114 -11.32 11.45 -5.44
CA HIS A 114 -11.98 10.49 -4.56
C HIS A 114 -11.60 9.06 -4.95
N PHE A 115 -11.02 8.35 -4.01
CA PHE A 115 -10.80 6.91 -4.11
C PHE A 115 -11.91 6.21 -3.35
N PRO A 116 -12.71 5.36 -4.00
CA PRO A 116 -13.84 4.70 -3.37
C PRO A 116 -13.40 3.65 -2.35
N ASP A 117 -14.30 3.29 -1.45
CA ASP A 117 -14.15 2.13 -0.58
C ASP A 117 -14.03 0.86 -1.43
N ARG A 118 -13.15 -0.04 -1.03
CA ARG A 118 -12.99 -1.34 -1.68
C ARG A 118 -13.41 -2.43 -0.71
N SER A 119 -14.41 -3.19 -1.12
CA SER A 119 -14.98 -4.28 -0.33
C SER A 119 -14.86 -5.61 -1.07
N ILE A 120 -14.81 -6.67 -0.30
CA ILE A 120 -14.90 -8.04 -0.79
C ILE A 120 -16.21 -8.66 -0.28
N ARG A 121 -16.99 -9.20 -1.18
CA ARG A 121 -18.21 -9.95 -0.85
C ARG A 121 -17.99 -11.42 -1.11
N MET A 122 -18.29 -12.23 -0.14
CA MET A 122 -18.20 -13.67 -0.19
C MET A 122 -19.57 -14.30 0.04
N ILE A 123 -19.89 -15.33 -0.73
CA ILE A 123 -21.12 -16.11 -0.59
C ILE A 123 -20.71 -17.49 -0.11
N PHE A 124 -21.39 -17.94 0.93
CA PHE A 124 -21.20 -19.25 1.52
C PHE A 124 -22.48 -20.07 1.34
N GLN A 125 -22.33 -21.32 0.97
CA GLN A 125 -23.43 -22.27 0.86
C GLN A 125 -24.06 -22.54 2.25
N PRO A 126 -25.25 -23.13 2.30
CA PRO A 126 -25.90 -23.48 3.57
C PRO A 126 -25.10 -24.43 4.46
N ASP A 127 -24.20 -25.23 3.87
CA ASP A 127 -23.24 -26.08 4.59
C ASP A 127 -22.03 -25.32 5.13
N GLY A 128 -21.91 -24.02 4.82
CA GLY A 128 -20.86 -23.12 5.25
C GLY A 128 -19.65 -23.04 4.32
N ALA A 129 -19.60 -23.80 3.23
CA ALA A 129 -18.50 -23.76 2.27
C ALA A 129 -18.52 -22.47 1.43
N LEU A 130 -17.34 -21.90 1.16
CA LEU A 130 -17.19 -20.71 0.32
C LEU A 130 -17.57 -21.05 -1.13
N GLU A 131 -18.59 -20.40 -1.66
CA GLU A 131 -19.10 -20.61 -3.02
C GLU A 131 -18.48 -19.64 -4.02
N SER A 132 -18.46 -18.36 -3.67
CA SER A 132 -17.94 -17.33 -4.59
C SER A 132 -17.36 -16.13 -3.86
N VAL A 133 -16.46 -15.43 -4.56
CA VAL A 133 -15.78 -14.22 -4.09
C VAL A 133 -15.88 -13.13 -5.14
N LYS A 134 -16.26 -11.93 -4.75
CA LYS A 134 -16.34 -10.75 -5.65
C LYS A 134 -15.78 -9.53 -4.97
N TYR A 135 -14.97 -8.77 -5.72
CA TYR A 135 -14.49 -7.45 -5.31
C TYR A 135 -15.38 -6.39 -5.92
N PHE A 136 -15.67 -5.35 -5.17
CA PHE A 136 -16.40 -4.20 -5.69
C PHE A 136 -15.92 -2.91 -4.99
N ASN A 137 -16.18 -1.80 -5.67
CA ASN A 137 -15.89 -0.46 -5.17
C ASN A 137 -17.24 0.19 -4.84
N GLU A 138 -17.40 0.70 -3.63
CA GLU A 138 -18.55 1.51 -3.24
C GLU A 138 -18.22 2.97 -3.57
N ASN A 139 -19.08 3.62 -4.37
CA ASN A 139 -18.95 5.04 -4.70
C ASN A 139 -19.55 5.90 -3.61
#